data_2a71e5326eb3076ee38cfefb62ae62b8
#
_entry.id   2a71e5326eb3076ee38cfefb62ae62b8
#
_cell.length_a   1.000
_cell.length_b   1.000
_cell.length_c   1.000
_cell.angle_alpha   90.00
_cell.angle_beta   90.00
_cell.angle_gamma   90.00
#
_symmetry.space_group_name_H-M   'P 1'
#
loop_
_entity.id
_entity.type
_entity.pdbx_description
1 polymer ?
#
loop_
_entity_poly.entity_id
_entity_poly.type
_entity_poly.pdbx_seq_one_letter_code
_entity_poly.pdbx_strand_id
1 'polypeptide(L)'
;VGTFEMAKVLQQHKMLTVLRKHYTQDDWKEAVGSGLKLKYVSVCTGTGVIWDPDAPDYATMKAVLQNYPDIPFITIDVANAYHENFGEFIARLRDEYPEKTIIAGNVITAEMTEELIIRGADIVKCGIGPGSVCTTRLMTGVGVPQLSGIIECADAANGIGGHIIADGGCVYPGDVAKALGAGAHFVMLGGMLAGHKEGGGNIITKHTATGGAHKLDNGTYIPHFEEQQFVQFYGMSSDAAMEKHGSRKDGYRGAEGKLVSIPYKGEVESTLTEILGGVRSACTYIGAKRIKDMPKCTTFTRCTQQVNTVFGNV
;
A
#
# COMPACT_ATOMS: atom_id res chain seq x y z
N VAL A 1 -4.35 -0.88 -7.04
CA VAL A 1 -3.05 -1.59 -7.13
C VAL A 1 -3.18 -3.04 -6.69
N GLY A 2 -3.93 -3.35 -5.63
CA GLY A 2 -4.16 -4.73 -5.15
C GLY A 2 -5.15 -5.51 -6.04
N THR A 3 -4.78 -5.80 -7.26
CA THR A 3 -5.57 -6.51 -8.26
C THR A 3 -5.11 -7.97 -8.42
N PHE A 4 -5.91 -8.81 -9.04
CA PHE A 4 -5.51 -10.18 -9.36
C PHE A 4 -4.38 -10.21 -10.39
N GLU A 5 -4.37 -9.29 -11.35
CA GLU A 5 -3.32 -9.16 -12.37
C GLU A 5 -1.98 -8.83 -11.70
N MET A 6 -1.98 -7.85 -10.78
CA MET A 6 -0.79 -7.51 -9.98
C MET A 6 -0.33 -8.72 -9.16
N ALA A 7 -1.25 -9.41 -8.49
CA ALA A 7 -0.92 -10.60 -7.69
C ALA A 7 -0.26 -11.71 -8.50
N LYS A 8 -0.71 -11.93 -9.76
CA LYS A 8 -0.11 -12.93 -10.66
C LYS A 8 1.32 -12.60 -11.06
N VAL A 9 1.70 -11.33 -11.12
CA VAL A 9 3.09 -10.93 -11.35
C VAL A 9 3.89 -11.01 -10.05
N LEU A 10 3.40 -10.42 -8.97
CA LEU A 10 4.08 -10.39 -7.67
C LEU A 10 4.38 -11.78 -7.10
N GLN A 11 3.49 -12.76 -7.32
CA GLN A 11 3.71 -14.14 -6.87
C GLN A 11 4.93 -14.82 -7.54
N GLN A 12 5.39 -14.37 -8.70
CA GLN A 12 6.60 -14.90 -9.35
C GLN A 12 7.84 -14.49 -8.56
N HIS A 13 7.77 -13.34 -7.89
CA HIS A 13 8.81 -12.84 -6.98
C HIS A 13 8.59 -13.25 -5.53
N LYS A 14 7.62 -14.16 -5.25
CA LYS A 14 7.25 -14.60 -3.90
C LYS A 14 6.81 -13.44 -2.99
N MET A 15 6.17 -12.44 -3.57
CA MET A 15 5.62 -11.29 -2.86
C MET A 15 4.14 -11.50 -2.53
N LEU A 16 3.73 -11.00 -1.36
CA LEU A 16 2.34 -11.00 -0.91
C LEU A 16 1.57 -9.84 -1.57
N THR A 17 0.34 -10.10 -1.97
CA THR A 17 -0.59 -9.07 -2.43
C THR A 17 -1.81 -9.04 -1.53
N VAL A 18 -2.07 -7.88 -0.92
CA VAL A 18 -3.36 -7.62 -0.27
C VAL A 18 -4.36 -7.22 -1.36
N LEU A 19 -5.34 -8.09 -1.59
CA LEU A 19 -6.34 -7.88 -2.62
C LEU A 19 -7.42 -6.90 -2.16
N ARG A 20 -7.94 -6.11 -3.09
CA ARG A 20 -9.06 -5.21 -2.80
C ARG A 20 -10.31 -6.01 -2.38
N LYS A 21 -11.08 -5.48 -1.44
CA LYS A 21 -12.23 -6.14 -0.81
C LYS A 21 -13.50 -6.27 -1.66
N HIS A 22 -13.53 -5.70 -2.86
CA HIS A 22 -14.74 -5.60 -3.70
C HIS A 22 -14.79 -6.65 -4.83
N TYR A 23 -14.00 -7.71 -4.76
CA TYR A 23 -14.06 -8.80 -5.72
C TYR A 23 -15.20 -9.77 -5.40
N THR A 24 -15.95 -10.16 -6.44
CA THR A 24 -17.02 -11.16 -6.35
C THR A 24 -16.45 -12.58 -6.28
N GLN A 25 -17.30 -13.56 -5.93
CA GLN A 25 -16.90 -14.97 -5.96
C GLN A 25 -16.52 -15.45 -7.36
N ASP A 26 -17.17 -14.92 -8.40
CA ASP A 26 -16.85 -15.24 -9.79
C ASP A 26 -15.48 -14.70 -10.20
N ASP A 27 -15.15 -13.46 -9.77
CA ASP A 27 -13.80 -12.89 -9.98
C ASP A 27 -12.71 -13.77 -9.35
N TRP A 28 -12.94 -14.26 -8.13
CA TRP A 28 -12.02 -15.17 -7.44
C TRP A 28 -11.86 -16.49 -8.19
N LYS A 29 -12.98 -17.07 -8.65
CA LYS A 29 -12.98 -18.33 -9.39
C LYS A 29 -12.18 -18.20 -10.70
N GLU A 30 -12.38 -17.11 -11.43
CA GLU A 30 -11.62 -16.82 -12.66
C GLU A 30 -10.13 -16.63 -12.36
N ALA A 31 -9.80 -15.86 -11.32
CA ALA A 31 -8.42 -15.59 -10.94
C ALA A 31 -7.67 -16.86 -10.55
N VAL A 32 -8.28 -17.73 -9.74
CA VAL A 32 -7.70 -19.01 -9.33
C VAL A 32 -7.57 -19.94 -10.52
N GLY A 33 -8.62 -20.04 -11.37
CA GLY A 33 -8.60 -20.84 -12.60
C GLY A 33 -7.52 -20.39 -13.60
N SER A 34 -7.13 -19.11 -13.58
CA SER A 34 -6.08 -18.53 -14.42
C SER A 34 -4.69 -18.48 -13.74
N GLY A 35 -4.47 -19.21 -12.63
CA GLY A 35 -3.17 -19.47 -12.06
C GLY A 35 -2.76 -18.57 -10.88
N LEU A 36 -3.72 -17.92 -10.20
CA LEU A 36 -3.45 -17.23 -8.94
C LEU A 36 -3.07 -18.24 -7.86
N LYS A 37 -1.95 -18.00 -7.18
CA LYS A 37 -1.44 -18.85 -6.09
C LYS A 37 -1.90 -18.29 -4.75
N LEU A 38 -2.83 -18.98 -4.08
CA LEU A 38 -3.48 -18.54 -2.85
C LEU A 38 -2.50 -18.21 -1.71
N LYS A 39 -1.36 -18.89 -1.64
CA LYS A 39 -0.33 -18.66 -0.60
C LYS A 39 0.34 -17.28 -0.67
N TYR A 40 0.16 -16.52 -1.75
CA TYR A 40 0.73 -15.19 -1.94
C TYR A 40 -0.32 -14.08 -1.96
N VAL A 41 -1.52 -14.36 -1.50
CA VAL A 41 -2.57 -13.35 -1.41
C VAL A 41 -3.14 -13.25 0.00
N SER A 42 -3.60 -12.06 0.34
CA SER A 42 -4.39 -11.79 1.54
C SER A 42 -5.78 -11.33 1.11
N VAL A 43 -6.80 -11.91 1.72
CA VAL A 43 -8.15 -11.36 1.64
C VAL A 43 -8.24 -10.15 2.56
N CYS A 44 -8.93 -9.09 2.10
CA CYS A 44 -9.03 -7.85 2.84
C CYS A 44 -10.47 -7.60 3.31
N THR A 45 -10.60 -7.10 4.53
CA THR A 45 -11.86 -6.59 5.09
C THR A 45 -11.65 -5.25 5.77
N GLY A 46 -12.72 -4.45 5.90
CA GLY A 46 -12.80 -3.37 6.87
C GLY A 46 -13.49 -3.87 8.13
N THR A 47 -13.78 -2.97 9.06
CA THR A 47 -14.55 -3.27 10.27
C THR A 47 -16.05 -3.07 10.08
N GLY A 48 -16.51 -2.66 8.89
CA GLY A 48 -17.87 -2.21 8.66
C GLY A 48 -18.20 -0.88 9.35
N VAL A 49 -19.49 -0.52 9.40
CA VAL A 49 -19.95 0.53 10.28
C VAL A 49 -20.11 -0.09 11.66
N ILE A 50 -19.07 0.04 12.46
CA ILE A 50 -19.04 -0.34 13.88
C ILE A 50 -19.68 -1.72 14.15
N TRP A 51 -18.87 -2.80 14.11
CA TRP A 51 -19.18 -4.13 14.70
C TRP A 51 -20.36 -4.91 14.10
N ASP A 52 -20.71 -4.64 12.85
CA ASP A 52 -21.70 -5.46 12.16
C ASP A 52 -21.01 -6.70 11.58
N PRO A 53 -21.24 -7.90 12.16
CA PRO A 53 -20.73 -9.16 11.60
C PRO A 53 -21.32 -9.46 10.22
N ASP A 54 -22.41 -8.77 9.86
CA ASP A 54 -23.08 -8.86 8.57
C ASP A 54 -22.63 -7.74 7.62
N ALA A 55 -21.63 -6.92 8.02
CA ALA A 55 -21.06 -5.91 7.15
C ALA A 55 -20.63 -6.55 5.81
N PRO A 56 -20.97 -5.96 4.67
CA PRO A 56 -20.74 -6.58 3.36
C PRO A 56 -19.29 -7.01 3.13
N ASP A 57 -18.33 -6.24 3.61
CA ASP A 57 -16.91 -6.55 3.48
C ASP A 57 -16.52 -7.80 4.28
N TYR A 58 -17.03 -7.93 5.51
CA TYR A 58 -16.77 -9.07 6.38
C TYR A 58 -17.44 -10.34 5.84
N ALA A 59 -18.71 -10.25 5.45
CA ALA A 59 -19.43 -11.37 4.83
C ALA A 59 -18.73 -11.85 3.53
N THR A 60 -18.23 -10.92 2.71
CA THR A 60 -17.46 -11.25 1.51
C THR A 60 -16.17 -11.97 1.85
N MET A 61 -15.41 -11.50 2.84
CA MET A 61 -14.20 -12.16 3.32
C MET A 61 -14.50 -13.60 3.79
N LYS A 62 -15.54 -13.79 4.61
CA LYS A 62 -15.95 -15.11 5.08
C LYS A 62 -16.28 -16.07 3.94
N ALA A 63 -17.07 -15.61 2.97
CA ALA A 63 -17.42 -16.41 1.81
C ALA A 63 -16.19 -16.78 0.96
N VAL A 64 -15.22 -15.89 0.82
CA VAL A 64 -13.96 -16.17 0.12
C VAL A 64 -13.16 -17.23 0.88
N LEU A 65 -13.00 -17.10 2.20
CA LEU A 65 -12.24 -18.06 3.01
C LEU A 65 -12.91 -19.44 3.09
N GLN A 66 -14.25 -19.50 3.03
CA GLN A 66 -14.98 -20.77 2.94
C GLN A 66 -14.69 -21.50 1.62
N ASN A 67 -14.65 -20.77 0.51
CA ASN A 67 -14.37 -21.36 -0.81
C ASN A 67 -12.88 -21.62 -1.05
N TYR A 68 -12.00 -20.85 -0.41
CA TYR A 68 -10.55 -20.91 -0.57
C TYR A 68 -9.83 -20.95 0.81
N PRO A 69 -10.00 -22.06 1.56
CA PRO A 69 -9.44 -22.18 2.92
C PRO A 69 -7.91 -22.12 2.95
N ASP A 70 -7.24 -22.35 1.82
CA ASP A 70 -5.78 -22.30 1.72
C ASP A 70 -5.20 -20.89 1.68
N ILE A 71 -6.03 -19.84 1.65
CA ILE A 71 -5.55 -18.45 1.79
C ILE A 71 -5.02 -18.29 3.22
N PRO A 72 -3.72 -17.97 3.40
CA PRO A 72 -3.14 -17.95 4.74
C PRO A 72 -3.30 -16.60 5.47
N PHE A 73 -3.61 -15.52 4.74
CA PHE A 73 -3.58 -14.17 5.29
C PHE A 73 -4.96 -13.49 5.26
N ILE A 74 -5.29 -12.83 6.36
CA ILE A 74 -6.45 -11.92 6.46
C ILE A 74 -5.90 -10.53 6.77
N THR A 75 -6.29 -9.51 5.99
CA THR A 75 -5.92 -8.12 6.25
C THR A 75 -7.14 -7.33 6.69
N ILE A 76 -7.04 -6.70 7.86
CA ILE A 76 -8.01 -5.73 8.35
C ILE A 76 -7.45 -4.34 8.04
N ASP A 77 -8.08 -3.65 7.07
CA ASP A 77 -7.58 -2.37 6.54
C ASP A 77 -8.56 -1.24 6.86
N VAL A 78 -8.16 -0.40 7.81
CA VAL A 78 -8.88 0.81 8.20
C VAL A 78 -7.94 2.01 8.21
N ALA A 79 -8.49 3.20 7.92
CA ALA A 79 -7.71 4.43 7.92
C ALA A 79 -7.19 4.81 9.31
N ASN A 80 -7.90 4.41 10.36
CA ASN A 80 -7.59 4.71 11.76
C ASN A 80 -7.93 3.49 12.63
N ALA A 81 -6.91 2.79 13.10
CA ALA A 81 -7.04 1.63 13.99
C ALA A 81 -6.93 1.98 15.49
N TYR A 82 -6.97 3.27 15.84
CA TYR A 82 -6.98 3.75 17.25
C TYR A 82 -8.38 3.72 17.87
N HIS A 83 -9.39 3.30 17.12
CA HIS A 83 -10.74 3.19 17.64
C HIS A 83 -10.82 2.08 18.70
N GLU A 84 -11.42 2.38 19.84
CA GLU A 84 -11.46 1.52 21.04
C GLU A 84 -11.86 0.07 20.73
N ASN A 85 -12.85 -0.08 19.90
CA ASN A 85 -13.34 -1.41 19.56
C ASN A 85 -12.46 -2.17 18.52
N PHE A 86 -11.45 -1.58 17.91
CA PHE A 86 -10.66 -2.24 16.87
C PHE A 86 -9.91 -3.46 17.41
N GLY A 87 -9.39 -3.36 18.64
CA GLY A 87 -8.75 -4.47 19.33
C GLY A 87 -9.70 -5.65 19.60
N GLU A 88 -10.95 -5.37 19.97
CA GLU A 88 -11.97 -6.41 20.19
C GLU A 88 -12.32 -7.14 18.88
N PHE A 89 -12.37 -6.42 17.77
CA PHE A 89 -12.60 -7.04 16.46
C PHE A 89 -11.46 -7.99 16.09
N ILE A 90 -10.20 -7.61 16.36
CA ILE A 90 -9.05 -8.47 16.12
C ILE A 90 -9.13 -9.73 16.99
N ALA A 91 -9.48 -9.61 18.28
CA ALA A 91 -9.61 -10.74 19.18
C ALA A 91 -10.67 -11.74 18.70
N ARG A 92 -11.85 -11.26 18.28
CA ARG A 92 -12.91 -12.09 17.69
C ARG A 92 -12.44 -12.78 16.40
N LEU A 93 -11.75 -12.04 15.53
CA LEU A 93 -11.24 -12.60 14.28
C LEU A 93 -10.19 -13.70 14.56
N ARG A 94 -9.34 -13.50 15.58
CA ARG A 94 -8.38 -14.50 16.03
C ARG A 94 -9.07 -15.75 16.53
N ASP A 95 -10.13 -15.62 17.30
CA ASP A 95 -10.93 -16.76 17.80
C ASP A 95 -11.60 -17.53 16.66
N GLU A 96 -12.11 -16.81 15.64
CA GLU A 96 -12.76 -17.42 14.47
C GLU A 96 -11.75 -18.07 13.50
N TYR A 97 -10.54 -17.49 13.38
CA TYR A 97 -9.49 -17.94 12.45
C TYR A 97 -8.14 -18.14 13.15
N PRO A 98 -8.01 -19.11 14.06
CA PRO A 98 -6.80 -19.30 14.87
C PRO A 98 -5.54 -19.61 14.05
N GLU A 99 -5.71 -20.27 12.88
CA GLU A 99 -4.60 -20.71 12.02
C GLU A 99 -4.19 -19.67 10.94
N LYS A 100 -4.96 -18.57 10.81
CA LYS A 100 -4.65 -17.55 9.79
C LYS A 100 -3.68 -16.51 10.33
N THR A 101 -2.85 -16.00 9.46
CA THR A 101 -2.03 -14.82 9.77
C THR A 101 -2.87 -13.55 9.63
N ILE A 102 -3.06 -12.83 10.73
CA ILE A 102 -3.85 -11.61 10.80
C ILE A 102 -2.94 -10.39 10.66
N ILE A 103 -3.19 -9.60 9.62
CA ILE A 103 -2.55 -8.31 9.35
C ILE A 103 -3.56 -7.22 9.72
N ALA A 104 -3.22 -6.30 10.63
CA ALA A 104 -4.15 -5.28 11.11
C ALA A 104 -3.53 -3.88 11.11
N GLY A 105 -4.29 -2.85 10.78
CA GLY A 105 -3.84 -1.45 10.81
C GLY A 105 -4.82 -0.49 10.13
N ASN A 106 -4.47 0.86 10.13
CA ASN A 106 -3.12 1.36 10.40
C ASN A 106 -3.00 2.05 11.77
N VAL A 107 -1.86 1.90 12.34
CA VAL A 107 -1.37 2.64 13.51
C VAL A 107 0.03 3.19 13.24
N ILE A 108 0.60 3.99 14.17
CA ILE A 108 1.95 4.55 14.02
C ILE A 108 2.65 4.78 15.38
N THR A 109 2.14 4.24 16.47
CA THR A 109 2.74 4.33 17.79
C THR A 109 3.11 2.96 18.34
N ALA A 110 4.10 2.92 19.23
CA ALA A 110 4.56 1.70 19.89
C ALA A 110 3.42 1.03 20.67
N GLU A 111 2.70 1.79 21.48
CA GLU A 111 1.65 1.30 22.38
C GLU A 111 0.52 0.62 21.59
N MET A 112 0.07 1.24 20.49
CA MET A 112 -0.99 0.62 19.68
C MET A 112 -0.48 -0.57 18.87
N THR A 113 0.80 -0.59 18.50
CA THR A 113 1.41 -1.76 17.87
C THR A 113 1.39 -2.95 18.83
N GLU A 114 1.80 -2.74 20.10
CA GLU A 114 1.73 -3.77 21.14
C GLU A 114 0.30 -4.21 21.39
N GLU A 115 -0.63 -3.27 21.57
CA GLU A 115 -2.04 -3.57 21.82
C GLU A 115 -2.64 -4.46 20.74
N LEU A 116 -2.42 -4.16 19.45
CA LEU A 116 -2.97 -4.96 18.35
C LEU A 116 -2.36 -6.36 18.31
N ILE A 117 -1.07 -6.52 18.64
CA ILE A 117 -0.42 -7.84 18.70
C ILE A 117 -0.96 -8.63 19.88
N ILE A 118 -1.10 -8.04 21.06
CA ILE A 118 -1.69 -8.68 22.26
C ILE A 118 -3.13 -9.14 21.98
N ARG A 119 -3.89 -8.37 21.19
CA ARG A 119 -5.25 -8.72 20.77
C ARG A 119 -5.31 -9.83 19.71
N GLY A 120 -4.18 -10.25 19.15
CA GLY A 120 -4.11 -11.39 18.25
C GLY A 120 -3.69 -11.08 16.81
N ALA A 121 -3.26 -9.85 16.50
CA ALA A 121 -2.62 -9.57 15.22
C ALA A 121 -1.21 -10.17 15.18
N ASP A 122 -0.84 -10.85 14.09
CA ASP A 122 0.52 -11.34 13.88
C ASP A 122 1.40 -10.24 13.28
N ILE A 123 0.80 -9.38 12.47
CA ILE A 123 1.50 -8.34 11.73
C ILE A 123 0.70 -7.03 11.84
N VAL A 124 1.34 -5.97 12.29
CA VAL A 124 0.71 -4.64 12.39
C VAL A 124 1.15 -3.75 11.23
N LYS A 125 0.19 -3.14 10.57
CA LYS A 125 0.41 -2.19 9.47
C LYS A 125 0.62 -0.80 10.03
N CYS A 126 1.83 -0.24 9.82
CA CYS A 126 2.29 1.01 10.43
C CYS A 126 2.41 2.12 9.38
N GLY A 127 1.64 3.20 9.57
CA GLY A 127 1.66 4.38 8.69
C GLY A 127 0.36 5.19 8.78
N ILE A 128 0.45 6.43 9.25
CA ILE A 128 -0.64 7.41 9.26
C ILE A 128 -0.21 8.62 8.45
N GLY A 129 -0.83 8.79 7.29
CA GLY A 129 -0.62 9.95 6.42
C GLY A 129 0.62 9.97 5.52
N PRO A 130 1.47 8.90 5.39
CA PRO A 130 2.65 8.96 4.52
C PRO A 130 2.36 8.66 3.05
N GLY A 131 1.17 8.17 2.71
CA GLY A 131 0.81 7.76 1.35
C GLY A 131 0.85 8.90 0.35
N SER A 132 1.24 8.63 -0.90
CA SER A 132 1.41 9.64 -1.96
C SER A 132 0.12 10.40 -2.32
N VAL A 133 -1.03 9.80 -2.10
CA VAL A 133 -2.37 10.39 -2.34
C VAL A 133 -3.14 10.64 -1.04
N CYS A 134 -2.49 10.45 0.11
CA CYS A 134 -3.06 10.73 1.43
C CYS A 134 -2.95 12.21 1.77
N THR A 135 -4.03 12.79 2.30
CA THR A 135 -4.09 14.18 2.77
C THR A 135 -4.37 14.29 4.26
N THR A 136 -4.38 13.17 5.01
CA THR A 136 -4.67 13.13 6.44
C THR A 136 -3.85 14.15 7.24
N ARG A 137 -2.54 14.23 7.01
CA ARG A 137 -1.66 15.19 7.71
C ARG A 137 -2.04 16.64 7.46
N LEU A 138 -2.50 16.97 6.25
CA LEU A 138 -2.94 18.32 5.88
C LEU A 138 -4.33 18.63 6.46
N MET A 139 -5.23 17.64 6.44
CA MET A 139 -6.63 17.83 6.81
C MET A 139 -6.85 17.76 8.32
N THR A 140 -6.06 16.96 9.03
CA THR A 140 -6.27 16.66 10.46
C THR A 140 -5.11 17.09 11.36
N GLY A 141 -3.93 17.37 10.78
CA GLY A 141 -2.70 17.59 11.54
C GLY A 141 -2.11 16.32 12.16
N VAL A 142 -2.76 15.15 11.96
CA VAL A 142 -2.33 13.88 12.55
C VAL A 142 -1.32 13.18 11.65
N GLY A 143 -0.26 12.64 12.26
CA GLY A 143 0.76 11.84 11.57
C GLY A 143 2.11 11.90 12.27
N VAL A 144 2.95 10.93 11.93
CA VAL A 144 4.33 10.82 12.43
C VAL A 144 5.26 10.70 11.23
N PRO A 145 6.49 11.26 11.24
CA PRO A 145 7.49 10.98 10.22
C PRO A 145 7.69 9.47 10.07
N GLN A 146 7.52 8.94 8.86
CA GLN A 146 7.35 7.49 8.65
C GLN A 146 8.54 6.68 9.18
N LEU A 147 9.78 7.13 8.95
CA LEU A 147 10.96 6.40 9.42
C LEU A 147 11.00 6.30 10.96
N SER A 148 10.68 7.39 11.67
CA SER A 148 10.61 7.39 13.14
C SER A 148 9.56 6.41 13.65
N GLY A 149 8.35 6.47 13.07
CA GLY A 149 7.28 5.56 13.45
C GLY A 149 7.61 4.09 13.17
N ILE A 150 8.29 3.78 12.05
CA ILE A 150 8.74 2.42 11.75
C ILE A 150 9.70 1.91 12.83
N ILE A 151 10.69 2.73 13.23
CA ILE A 151 11.67 2.34 14.27
C ILE A 151 10.96 2.01 15.59
N GLU A 152 10.06 2.89 16.04
CA GLU A 152 9.31 2.70 17.28
C GLU A 152 8.38 1.48 17.23
N CYS A 153 7.58 1.36 16.16
CA CYS A 153 6.67 0.22 16.01
C CYS A 153 7.41 -1.11 15.82
N ALA A 154 8.58 -1.11 15.15
CA ALA A 154 9.38 -2.32 14.98
C ALA A 154 9.98 -2.79 16.30
N ASP A 155 10.45 -1.87 17.14
CA ASP A 155 11.00 -2.18 18.47
C ASP A 155 9.92 -2.78 19.36
N ALA A 156 8.75 -2.15 19.43
CA ALA A 156 7.59 -2.63 20.16
C ALA A 156 7.15 -4.03 19.71
N ALA A 157 6.97 -4.23 18.42
CA ALA A 157 6.55 -5.53 17.87
C ALA A 157 7.58 -6.64 18.15
N ASN A 158 8.87 -6.34 17.97
CA ASN A 158 9.94 -7.32 18.22
C ASN A 158 10.00 -7.73 19.70
N GLY A 159 9.70 -6.81 20.63
CA GLY A 159 9.71 -7.07 22.07
C GLY A 159 8.72 -8.15 22.50
N ILE A 160 7.64 -8.33 21.77
CA ILE A 160 6.56 -9.30 22.07
C ILE A 160 6.34 -10.36 20.98
N GLY A 161 7.32 -10.49 20.05
CA GLY A 161 7.32 -11.55 19.04
C GLY A 161 6.38 -11.30 17.84
N GLY A 162 5.87 -10.08 17.67
CA GLY A 162 5.06 -9.67 16.53
C GLY A 162 5.89 -9.12 15.36
N HIS A 163 5.20 -8.70 14.30
CA HIS A 163 5.82 -8.18 13.09
C HIS A 163 5.16 -6.88 12.66
N ILE A 164 5.85 -6.07 11.83
CA ILE A 164 5.25 -4.89 11.24
C ILE A 164 5.41 -4.84 9.71
N ILE A 165 4.45 -4.18 9.07
CA ILE A 165 4.52 -3.72 7.68
C ILE A 165 4.67 -2.20 7.71
N ALA A 166 5.71 -1.67 7.10
CA ALA A 166 5.82 -0.23 6.82
C ALA A 166 4.91 0.10 5.64
N ASP A 167 3.85 0.88 5.88
CA ASP A 167 2.85 1.21 4.87
C ASP A 167 2.89 2.68 4.50
N GLY A 168 3.22 2.96 3.24
CA GLY A 168 3.29 4.29 2.66
C GLY A 168 4.64 5.00 2.82
N GLY A 169 4.80 6.10 2.07
CA GLY A 169 5.98 6.96 2.12
C GLY A 169 7.15 6.55 1.22
N CYS A 170 7.12 5.37 0.61
CA CYS A 170 8.14 4.94 -0.34
C CYS A 170 7.87 5.52 -1.74
N VAL A 171 8.86 6.22 -2.29
CA VAL A 171 8.88 6.79 -3.64
C VAL A 171 9.98 6.15 -4.49
N TYR A 172 11.12 5.85 -3.89
CA TYR A 172 12.30 5.27 -4.52
C TYR A 172 12.67 3.93 -3.89
N PRO A 173 13.42 3.07 -4.60
CA PRO A 173 13.93 1.81 -4.04
C PRO A 173 14.71 1.99 -2.72
N GLY A 174 15.44 3.11 -2.59
CA GLY A 174 16.16 3.45 -1.36
C GLY A 174 15.24 3.67 -0.15
N ASP A 175 13.99 4.09 -0.35
CA ASP A 175 13.04 4.24 0.75
C ASP A 175 12.58 2.88 1.27
N VAL A 176 12.42 1.91 0.38
CA VAL A 176 12.14 0.51 0.75
C VAL A 176 13.30 -0.06 1.58
N ALA A 177 14.55 0.18 1.14
CA ALA A 177 15.73 -0.24 1.89
C ALA A 177 15.81 0.43 3.28
N LYS A 178 15.49 1.72 3.39
CA LYS A 178 15.42 2.44 4.67
C LYS A 178 14.37 1.85 5.60
N ALA A 179 13.16 1.55 5.09
CA ALA A 179 12.10 0.94 5.88
C ALA A 179 12.52 -0.43 6.45
N LEU A 180 13.15 -1.27 5.62
CA LEU A 180 13.69 -2.57 6.04
C LEU A 180 14.84 -2.40 7.05
N GLY A 181 15.75 -1.45 6.81
CA GLY A 181 16.83 -1.11 7.74
C GLY A 181 16.36 -0.56 9.07
N ALA A 182 15.19 0.09 9.10
CA ALA A 182 14.54 0.60 10.31
C ALA A 182 13.82 -0.49 11.12
N GLY A 183 13.79 -1.73 10.65
CA GLY A 183 13.20 -2.85 11.38
C GLY A 183 11.87 -3.35 10.83
N ALA A 184 11.34 -2.74 9.77
CA ALA A 184 10.14 -3.28 9.12
C ALA A 184 10.42 -4.69 8.58
N HIS A 185 9.52 -5.62 8.87
CA HIS A 185 9.58 -6.99 8.36
C HIS A 185 9.10 -7.05 6.90
N PHE A 186 8.14 -6.18 6.57
CA PHE A 186 7.56 -6.04 5.25
C PHE A 186 7.38 -4.56 4.91
N VAL A 187 7.29 -4.26 3.62
CA VAL A 187 6.99 -2.91 3.12
C VAL A 187 5.82 -3.00 2.17
N MET A 188 4.75 -2.24 2.45
CA MET A 188 3.57 -2.14 1.59
C MET A 188 3.75 -1.01 0.59
N LEU A 189 3.61 -1.35 -0.69
CA LEU A 189 3.81 -0.43 -1.79
C LEU A 189 2.48 -0.20 -2.53
N GLY A 190 2.04 1.05 -2.56
CA GLY A 190 0.90 1.50 -3.36
C GLY A 190 1.34 2.40 -4.51
N GLY A 191 1.85 3.59 -4.18
CA GLY A 191 2.21 4.61 -5.16
C GLY A 191 3.32 4.20 -6.15
N MET A 192 4.33 3.45 -5.69
CA MET A 192 5.39 2.97 -6.58
C MET A 192 4.87 2.01 -7.66
N LEU A 193 3.87 1.19 -7.32
CA LEU A 193 3.24 0.22 -8.22
C LEU A 193 2.00 0.78 -8.94
N ALA A 194 1.59 2.00 -8.65
CA ALA A 194 0.51 2.67 -9.35
C ALA A 194 0.96 3.15 -10.74
N GLY A 195 0.02 3.18 -11.69
CA GLY A 195 0.29 3.56 -13.09
C GLY A 195 0.71 2.41 -13.99
N HIS A 196 0.90 1.20 -13.45
CA HIS A 196 1.16 0.02 -14.25
C HIS A 196 -0.11 -0.64 -14.74
N LYS A 197 0.00 -1.35 -15.87
CA LYS A 197 -1.07 -2.12 -16.50
C LYS A 197 -1.81 -3.01 -15.50
N GLU A 198 -1.07 -3.72 -14.67
CA GLU A 198 -1.58 -4.67 -13.68
C GLU A 198 -2.23 -3.99 -12.47
N GLY A 199 -1.92 -2.72 -12.22
CA GLY A 199 -2.46 -1.96 -11.09
C GLY A 199 -3.94 -1.59 -11.24
N GLY A 200 -4.52 -1.83 -12.40
CA GLY A 200 -5.89 -1.43 -12.74
C GLY A 200 -6.05 0.09 -12.86
N GLY A 201 -7.26 0.51 -13.12
CA GLY A 201 -7.61 1.90 -13.41
C GLY A 201 -7.82 2.15 -14.90
N ASN A 202 -8.47 3.27 -15.20
CA ASN A 202 -8.75 3.65 -16.59
C ASN A 202 -7.55 4.39 -17.18
N ILE A 203 -7.09 3.97 -18.33
CA ILE A 203 -6.07 4.69 -19.09
C ILE A 203 -6.76 5.85 -19.81
N ILE A 204 -6.25 7.04 -19.62
CA ILE A 204 -6.72 8.28 -20.26
C ILE A 204 -5.58 8.80 -21.13
N THR A 205 -5.87 9.02 -22.42
CA THR A 205 -4.94 9.71 -23.32
C THR A 205 -5.16 11.22 -23.25
N LYS A 206 -4.08 11.94 -23.02
CA LYS A 206 -4.06 13.41 -23.03
C LYS A 206 -3.10 13.91 -24.11
N HIS A 207 -3.49 14.95 -24.81
CA HIS A 207 -2.61 15.67 -25.72
C HIS A 207 -1.91 16.78 -24.93
N THR A 208 -0.60 16.66 -24.77
CA THR A 208 0.22 17.64 -24.03
C THR A 208 1.07 18.43 -25.02
N ALA A 209 1.02 19.76 -24.93
CA ALA A 209 1.85 20.62 -25.77
C ALA A 209 3.34 20.43 -25.40
N THR A 210 4.18 20.18 -26.41
CA THR A 210 5.63 19.89 -26.20
C THR A 210 6.49 21.15 -26.08
N GLY A 211 5.87 22.34 -26.15
CA GLY A 211 6.56 23.64 -26.19
C GLY A 211 7.11 24.03 -27.57
N GLY A 212 7.08 23.08 -28.54
CA GLY A 212 7.37 23.38 -29.95
C GLY A 212 6.12 23.83 -30.71
N ALA A 213 6.30 24.54 -31.81
CA ALA A 213 5.21 24.93 -32.70
C ALA A 213 5.66 24.82 -34.17
N HIS A 214 4.75 24.37 -35.01
CA HIS A 214 4.94 24.36 -36.45
C HIS A 214 4.38 25.64 -37.04
N LYS A 215 5.19 26.37 -37.83
CA LYS A 215 4.76 27.58 -38.53
C LYS A 215 4.13 27.18 -39.88
N LEU A 216 2.89 27.54 -40.09
CA LEU A 216 2.20 27.38 -41.37
C LEU A 216 2.60 28.48 -42.36
N ASP A 217 2.38 28.26 -43.67
CA ASP A 217 2.69 29.20 -44.74
C ASP A 217 1.97 30.57 -44.58
N ASN A 218 0.83 30.57 -43.91
CA ASN A 218 0.07 31.78 -43.58
C ASN A 218 0.61 32.55 -42.36
N GLY A 219 1.72 32.09 -41.75
CA GLY A 219 2.34 32.71 -40.60
C GLY A 219 1.77 32.24 -39.23
N THR A 220 0.74 31.42 -39.23
CA THR A 220 0.13 30.87 -37.98
C THR A 220 1.02 29.80 -37.36
N TYR A 221 1.15 29.80 -36.04
CA TYR A 221 1.85 28.74 -35.31
C TYR A 221 0.86 27.73 -34.73
N ILE A 222 1.05 26.45 -35.03
CA ILE A 222 0.29 25.35 -34.44
C ILE A 222 1.20 24.67 -33.42
N PRO A 223 0.81 24.60 -32.12
CA PRO A 223 1.60 23.87 -31.12
C PRO A 223 1.74 22.40 -31.50
N HIS A 224 2.91 21.83 -31.24
CA HIS A 224 3.11 20.38 -31.29
C HIS A 224 2.48 19.74 -30.05
N PHE A 225 1.70 18.70 -30.27
CA PHE A 225 1.11 17.89 -29.21
C PHE A 225 1.69 16.48 -29.27
N GLU A 226 1.98 15.95 -28.08
CA GLU A 226 2.28 14.54 -27.92
C GLU A 226 1.15 13.86 -27.16
N GLU A 227 0.82 12.65 -27.58
CA GLU A 227 -0.12 11.80 -26.85
C GLU A 227 0.60 11.18 -25.67
N GLN A 228 0.10 11.44 -24.48
CA GLN A 228 0.59 10.83 -23.24
C GLN A 228 -0.54 10.09 -22.56
N GLN A 229 -0.26 8.85 -22.13
CA GLN A 229 -1.20 8.03 -21.40
C GLN A 229 -1.03 8.24 -19.90
N PHE A 230 -2.15 8.35 -19.20
CA PHE A 230 -2.24 8.51 -17.76
C PHE A 230 -3.21 7.50 -17.17
N VAL A 231 -3.00 7.13 -15.92
CA VAL A 231 -3.93 6.34 -15.13
C VAL A 231 -4.45 7.19 -13.99
N GLN A 232 -5.75 7.14 -13.71
CA GLN A 232 -6.33 7.74 -12.53
C GLN A 232 -5.99 6.92 -11.30
N PHE A 233 -5.39 7.56 -10.31
CA PHE A 233 -5.03 6.96 -9.03
C PHE A 233 -5.58 7.82 -7.88
N TYR A 234 -6.20 7.18 -6.89
CA TYR A 234 -6.85 7.87 -5.78
C TYR A 234 -6.61 7.16 -4.45
N GLY A 235 -6.62 7.93 -3.35
CA GLY A 235 -6.61 7.39 -2.00
C GLY A 235 -7.96 6.78 -1.64
N MET A 236 -7.97 5.72 -0.84
CA MET A 236 -9.20 5.04 -0.42
C MET A 236 -10.16 5.94 0.37
N SER A 237 -9.65 6.97 1.04
CA SER A 237 -10.43 7.98 1.77
C SER A 237 -10.70 9.25 0.95
N SER A 238 -10.59 9.21 -0.38
CA SER A 238 -10.91 10.34 -1.27
C SER A 238 -12.41 10.40 -1.59
N ASP A 239 -12.89 11.59 -1.96
CA ASP A 239 -14.27 11.76 -2.44
C ASP A 239 -14.60 10.78 -3.57
N ALA A 240 -13.68 10.63 -4.54
CA ALA A 240 -13.85 9.70 -5.66
C ALA A 240 -13.99 8.23 -5.22
N ALA A 241 -13.26 7.81 -4.17
CA ALA A 241 -13.40 6.47 -3.61
C ALA A 241 -14.71 6.31 -2.85
N MET A 242 -15.09 7.31 -2.04
CA MET A 242 -16.32 7.31 -1.28
C MET A 242 -17.58 7.30 -2.17
N GLU A 243 -17.57 8.05 -3.27
CA GLU A 243 -18.65 8.03 -4.26
C GLU A 243 -18.77 6.68 -4.96
N LYS A 244 -17.64 6.11 -5.39
CA LYS A 244 -17.59 4.83 -6.10
C LYS A 244 -18.04 3.64 -5.24
N HIS A 245 -17.80 3.69 -3.94
CA HIS A 245 -18.08 2.60 -2.99
C HIS A 245 -19.23 2.88 -2.02
N GLY A 246 -19.98 3.96 -2.22
CA GLY A 246 -21.24 4.23 -1.52
C GLY A 246 -21.11 4.62 -0.04
N SER A 247 -19.93 5.05 0.41
CA SER A 247 -19.67 5.34 1.83
C SER A 247 -19.94 6.80 2.25
N ARG A 248 -20.35 7.68 1.32
CA ARG A 248 -20.65 9.08 1.62
C ARG A 248 -22.10 9.27 2.06
N LYS A 249 -22.42 9.01 3.33
CA LYS A 249 -23.80 9.25 3.82
C LYS A 249 -24.00 10.47 4.72
N ASP A 250 -22.98 11.01 5.39
CA ASP A 250 -23.25 11.88 6.52
C ASP A 250 -22.58 13.26 6.52
N GLY A 251 -21.74 13.62 5.54
CA GLY A 251 -21.07 14.93 5.53
C GLY A 251 -20.18 15.24 6.75
N TYR A 252 -20.05 14.30 7.70
CA TYR A 252 -19.32 14.46 8.96
C TYR A 252 -17.81 14.31 8.79
N ARG A 253 -17.36 13.48 7.86
CA ARG A 253 -15.91 13.26 7.63
C ARG A 253 -15.43 14.00 6.40
N GLY A 254 -14.34 14.76 6.54
CA GLY A 254 -13.61 15.34 5.42
C GLY A 254 -12.90 14.26 4.57
N ALA A 255 -12.77 14.51 3.28
CA ALA A 255 -11.96 13.64 2.42
C ALA A 255 -10.48 13.75 2.79
N GLU A 256 -9.84 12.62 3.05
CA GLU A 256 -8.42 12.50 3.43
C GLU A 256 -7.57 11.89 2.31
N GLY A 257 -8.03 11.94 1.08
CA GLY A 257 -7.34 11.46 -0.10
C GLY A 257 -7.61 12.32 -1.32
N LYS A 258 -6.66 12.34 -2.26
CA LYS A 258 -6.80 13.05 -3.53
C LYS A 258 -6.86 12.08 -4.71
N LEU A 259 -7.52 12.52 -5.78
CA LEU A 259 -7.49 11.91 -7.11
C LEU A 259 -6.37 12.57 -7.91
N VAL A 260 -5.49 11.77 -8.50
CA VAL A 260 -4.40 12.24 -9.33
C VAL A 260 -4.36 11.45 -10.65
N SER A 261 -3.90 12.11 -11.72
CA SER A 261 -3.52 11.43 -12.96
C SER A 261 -2.01 11.22 -12.92
N ILE A 262 -1.59 9.96 -13.00
CA ILE A 262 -0.17 9.59 -13.02
C ILE A 262 0.19 9.01 -14.38
N PRO A 263 1.41 9.22 -14.89
CA PRO A 263 1.83 8.64 -16.16
C PRO A 263 1.64 7.12 -16.18
N TYR A 264 1.16 6.59 -17.31
CA TYR A 264 1.11 5.16 -17.54
C TYR A 264 2.52 4.62 -17.73
N LYS A 265 2.87 3.57 -16.99
CA LYS A 265 4.25 3.04 -16.91
C LYS A 265 4.43 1.70 -17.64
N GLY A 266 3.39 1.20 -18.31
CA GLY A 266 3.43 -0.15 -18.92
C GLY A 266 3.39 -1.27 -17.88
N GLU A 267 4.09 -2.36 -18.13
CA GLU A 267 4.11 -3.54 -17.26
C GLU A 267 4.95 -3.31 -16.00
N VAL A 268 4.55 -3.92 -14.87
CA VAL A 268 5.15 -3.68 -13.55
C VAL A 268 6.53 -4.32 -13.35
N GLU A 269 6.91 -5.27 -14.18
CA GLU A 269 8.12 -6.08 -14.01
C GLU A 269 9.42 -5.24 -13.96
N SER A 270 9.50 -4.17 -14.78
CA SER A 270 10.65 -3.27 -14.77
C SER A 270 10.82 -2.56 -13.43
N THR A 271 9.72 -2.04 -12.87
CA THR A 271 9.71 -1.38 -11.56
C THR A 271 10.04 -2.37 -10.43
N LEU A 272 9.55 -3.60 -10.49
CA LEU A 272 9.90 -4.63 -9.51
C LEU A 272 11.39 -4.98 -9.56
N THR A 273 11.95 -5.11 -10.76
CA THR A 273 13.38 -5.35 -10.95
C THR A 273 14.22 -4.23 -10.36
N GLU A 274 13.82 -2.98 -10.56
CA GLU A 274 14.50 -1.80 -10.01
C GLU A 274 14.43 -1.77 -8.48
N ILE A 275 13.25 -1.99 -7.89
CA ILE A 275 13.06 -2.04 -6.43
C ILE A 275 13.94 -3.14 -5.81
N LEU A 276 13.86 -4.35 -6.36
CA LEU A 276 14.64 -5.48 -5.86
C LEU A 276 16.15 -5.27 -6.03
N GLY A 277 16.55 -4.65 -7.15
CA GLY A 277 17.93 -4.27 -7.42
C GLY A 277 18.45 -3.28 -6.38
N GLY A 278 17.67 -2.23 -6.09
CA GLY A 278 18.00 -1.22 -5.08
C GLY A 278 18.14 -1.81 -3.67
N VAL A 279 17.22 -2.70 -3.27
CA VAL A 279 17.31 -3.39 -1.96
C VAL A 279 18.53 -4.30 -1.88
N ARG A 280 18.87 -5.05 -2.94
CA ARG A 280 20.08 -5.90 -2.99
C ARG A 280 21.34 -5.05 -2.87
N SER A 281 21.42 -3.94 -3.60
CA SER A 281 22.55 -3.00 -3.51
C SER A 281 22.69 -2.44 -2.10
N ALA A 282 21.59 -2.03 -1.46
CA ALA A 282 21.61 -1.57 -0.07
C ALA A 282 22.16 -2.64 0.88
N CYS A 283 21.70 -3.90 0.75
CA CYS A 283 22.26 -5.02 1.52
C CYS A 283 23.77 -5.15 1.36
N THR A 284 24.29 -4.99 0.14
CA THR A 284 25.72 -5.04 -0.14
C THR A 284 26.47 -3.91 0.57
N TYR A 285 25.98 -2.67 0.49
CA TYR A 285 26.62 -1.52 1.14
C TYR A 285 26.68 -1.63 2.65
N ILE A 286 25.64 -2.16 3.30
CA ILE A 286 25.60 -2.29 4.76
C ILE A 286 26.17 -3.64 5.26
N GLY A 287 26.55 -4.55 4.37
CA GLY A 287 27.07 -5.87 4.73
C GLY A 287 26.02 -6.87 5.22
N ALA A 288 24.74 -6.63 4.96
CA ALA A 288 23.65 -7.54 5.33
C ALA A 288 23.56 -8.70 4.33
N LYS A 289 23.64 -9.95 4.81
CA LYS A 289 23.49 -11.14 3.97
C LYS A 289 22.03 -11.48 3.63
N ARG A 290 21.10 -11.05 4.45
CA ARG A 290 19.65 -11.32 4.33
C ARG A 290 18.88 -10.07 4.74
N ILE A 291 17.71 -9.88 4.20
CA ILE A 291 16.82 -8.75 4.54
C ILE A 291 16.62 -8.65 6.07
N LYS A 292 16.39 -9.76 6.75
CA LYS A 292 16.20 -9.78 8.21
C LYS A 292 17.42 -9.32 9.02
N ASP A 293 18.58 -9.26 8.40
CA ASP A 293 19.80 -8.79 9.05
C ASP A 293 20.02 -7.29 8.86
N MET A 294 19.27 -6.64 7.96
CA MET A 294 19.41 -5.21 7.64
C MET A 294 19.30 -4.30 8.88
N PRO A 295 18.34 -4.48 9.80
CA PRO A 295 18.24 -3.61 10.97
C PRO A 295 19.51 -3.62 11.84
N LYS A 296 20.20 -4.77 11.91
CA LYS A 296 21.43 -4.92 12.71
C LYS A 296 22.66 -4.32 12.03
N CYS A 297 22.59 -4.13 10.71
CA CYS A 297 23.70 -3.62 9.89
C CYS A 297 23.52 -2.15 9.49
N THR A 298 22.34 -1.57 9.75
CA THR A 298 22.00 -0.21 9.32
C THR A 298 22.32 0.82 10.39
N THR A 299 22.95 1.92 9.98
CA THR A 299 23.10 3.12 10.79
C THR A 299 22.42 4.28 10.08
N PHE A 300 21.53 4.98 10.79
CA PHE A 300 20.88 6.20 10.29
C PHE A 300 21.60 7.43 10.79
N THR A 301 21.87 8.35 9.87
CA THR A 301 22.43 9.66 10.20
C THR A 301 21.41 10.74 9.85
N ARG A 302 21.10 11.60 10.82
CA ARG A 302 20.26 12.77 10.56
C ARG A 302 21.08 13.80 9.78
N CYS A 303 20.56 14.22 8.62
CA CYS A 303 21.18 15.26 7.79
C CYS A 303 20.13 16.31 7.38
N THR A 304 20.61 17.48 6.97
CA THR A 304 19.79 18.45 6.25
C THR A 304 19.49 17.92 4.84
N GLN A 305 18.42 18.38 4.23
CA GLN A 305 18.10 18.04 2.85
C GLN A 305 19.22 18.50 1.94
N GLN A 306 19.82 17.55 1.21
CA GLN A 306 20.85 17.81 0.21
C GLN A 306 20.30 17.41 -1.15
N VAL A 307 20.26 18.36 -2.07
CA VAL A 307 19.85 18.12 -3.45
C VAL A 307 21.07 18.28 -4.33
N ASN A 308 21.42 17.23 -5.07
CA ASN A 308 22.43 17.32 -6.12
C ASN A 308 21.76 17.80 -7.40
N THR A 309 21.95 19.06 -7.75
CA THR A 309 21.32 19.70 -8.91
C THR A 309 22.21 19.72 -10.16
N VAL A 310 23.38 19.04 -10.13
CA VAL A 310 24.34 19.08 -11.25
C VAL A 310 23.74 18.57 -12.56
N PHE A 311 22.85 17.58 -12.49
CA PHE A 311 22.17 17.00 -13.66
C PHE A 311 20.65 17.23 -13.64
N GLY A 312 20.18 18.22 -12.92
CA GLY A 312 18.76 18.53 -12.76
C GLY A 312 18.11 17.84 -11.56
N ASN A 313 16.83 18.10 -11.36
CA ASN A 313 16.04 17.40 -10.32
C ASN A 313 15.71 15.98 -10.83
N VAL A 314 16.14 14.97 -10.11
CA VAL A 314 15.77 13.58 -10.35
C VAL A 314 14.36 13.30 -9.83
#